data_226fc344bfd4aa63968ab537ee26fa05
#
_entry.id   226fc344bfd4aa63968ab537ee26fa05
#
_cell.length_a   1.000
_cell.length_b   1.000
_cell.length_c   1.000
_cell.angle_alpha   90.00
_cell.angle_beta   90.00
_cell.angle_gamma   90.00
#
_symmetry.space_group_name_H-M   'P 1'
#
loop_
_entity.id
_entity.type
_entity.pdbx_description
1 polymer ?
#
loop_
_entity_poly.entity_id
_entity_poly.type
_entity_poly.pdbx_seq_one_letter_code
_entity_poly.pdbx_strand_id
1 'polypeptide(L)'
;MAQPNVSKIRDASRADKSAPPVVEQAQPQAYSQAATGPTVRAIDVGFGLVKLSLPVNGTVSFRSFPSLAIPADTSAVRSLSTRRRDTFDVPVHGALYEVGQDVGLALAGGSFGRDVTDEFYKGKVYEAVTKGALRYMAEAGDSSIDVLVLGLPVHQFNDAARRDHLRRTYEGELDVGGGKTVRVGKVVVQAQPMGGYAALEEHLDELNREIAATGGALQPLASVDDLDQLAVLMVDPGEHTLDWLLIQQGTINPSASNAASDAGRHRVLKAVQAALSEDVGRPLGVSVEPHINEALRRKMPVKLSGVAYDLAKYEPRVMSVIEDAVNRMIDGLRDATEIVDLIVLVGGHPDRYRDVLKQRFPAIPVFVMPESVTANVRGFQMIGEAVAEP
;
A
#
# COMPACT_ATOMS: atom_id res chain seq x y z
N MET A 1 42.82 31.07 50.51
CA MET A 1 42.65 30.05 49.41
C MET A 1 41.21 30.11 49.01
N ALA A 2 40.93 30.75 47.88
CA ALA A 2 39.58 30.93 47.35
C ALA A 2 39.20 29.74 46.45
N GLN A 3 38.02 29.16 46.66
CA GLN A 3 37.47 28.11 45.79
C GLN A 3 36.98 28.71 44.46
N PRO A 4 37.19 28.07 43.30
CA PRO A 4 36.72 28.59 42.01
C PRO A 4 35.23 28.35 41.82
N ASN A 5 34.57 29.37 41.32
CA ASN A 5 33.16 29.50 41.04
C ASN A 5 32.72 28.64 39.86
N VAL A 6 31.82 27.66 40.09
CA VAL A 6 31.37 26.64 39.13
C VAL A 6 30.26 27.14 38.17
N SER A 7 29.97 28.46 38.16
CA SER A 7 28.86 29.02 37.36
C SER A 7 29.19 29.45 35.93
N LYS A 8 30.44 29.28 35.44
CA LYS A 8 30.86 29.73 34.09
C LYS A 8 31.10 28.64 33.05
N ILE A 9 30.72 27.40 33.31
CA ILE A 9 30.92 26.27 32.37
C ILE A 9 29.60 25.81 31.70
N ARG A 10 28.47 26.52 31.91
CA ARG A 10 27.18 26.12 31.32
C ARG A 10 26.72 26.91 30.11
N ASP A 11 27.43 27.89 29.62
CA ASP A 11 26.97 28.75 28.50
C ASP A 11 27.71 28.56 27.16
N ALA A 12 28.51 27.50 27.00
CA ALA A 12 29.25 27.28 25.75
C ALA A 12 28.78 26.04 24.94
N SER A 13 27.59 25.48 25.21
CA SER A 13 27.09 24.30 24.46
C SER A 13 25.68 24.47 23.88
N ARG A 14 25.28 25.71 23.62
CA ARG A 14 24.08 26.00 22.80
C ARG A 14 24.49 26.56 21.43
N ALA A 15 25.27 25.79 20.68
CA ALA A 15 25.37 25.98 19.24
C ALA A 15 24.34 25.07 18.58
N ASP A 16 23.34 25.70 18.02
CA ASP A 16 22.49 25.36 16.87
C ASP A 16 22.66 23.92 16.33
N LYS A 17 21.84 23.00 16.84
CA LYS A 17 21.52 21.78 16.13
C LYS A 17 20.19 22.03 15.41
N SER A 18 20.27 22.62 14.22
CA SER A 18 19.20 22.51 13.24
C SER A 18 18.83 21.03 13.08
N ALA A 19 17.64 20.66 13.53
CA ALA A 19 17.06 19.35 13.25
C ALA A 19 17.04 19.17 11.73
N PRO A 20 17.38 17.97 11.20
CA PRO A 20 17.22 17.71 9.78
C PRO A 20 15.76 17.96 9.40
N PRO A 21 15.50 18.48 8.20
CA PRO A 21 14.14 18.77 7.77
C PRO A 21 13.32 17.49 7.92
N VAL A 22 12.24 17.58 8.67
CA VAL A 22 11.15 16.60 8.64
C VAL A 22 10.74 16.60 7.19
N VAL A 23 10.94 15.49 6.49
CA VAL A 23 10.34 15.26 5.17
C VAL A 23 8.85 15.29 5.45
N GLU A 24 8.25 16.45 5.19
CA GLU A 24 6.82 16.65 5.20
C GLU A 24 6.26 15.61 4.25
N GLN A 25 5.55 14.62 4.81
CA GLN A 25 4.78 13.70 3.97
C GLN A 25 3.82 14.59 3.22
N ALA A 26 3.93 14.63 1.89
CA ALA A 26 3.02 15.35 1.03
C ALA A 26 1.60 15.05 1.52
N GLN A 27 0.86 16.07 1.90
CA GLN A 27 -0.51 15.90 2.35
C GLN A 27 -1.28 15.34 1.17
N PRO A 28 -2.00 14.21 1.30
CA PRO A 28 -2.75 13.64 0.21
C PRO A 28 -3.68 14.71 -0.34
N GLN A 29 -3.67 14.90 -1.66
CA GLN A 29 -4.57 15.83 -2.32
C GLN A 29 -6.00 15.37 -2.00
N ALA A 30 -6.71 16.17 -1.20
CA ALA A 30 -8.11 15.96 -0.90
C ALA A 30 -8.93 16.39 -2.12
N TYR A 31 -9.89 15.58 -2.54
CA TYR A 31 -10.77 15.97 -3.63
C TYR A 31 -12.22 16.09 -3.17
N SER A 32 -12.99 17.01 -3.80
CA SER A 32 -14.31 17.40 -3.33
C SER A 32 -15.36 16.35 -3.73
N GLN A 33 -16.04 15.75 -2.75
CA GLN A 33 -17.27 14.98 -3.00
C GLN A 33 -18.47 15.92 -2.94
N ALA A 34 -19.41 15.80 -3.88
CA ALA A 34 -20.62 16.61 -3.87
C ALA A 34 -21.43 16.37 -2.59
N ALA A 35 -21.81 17.43 -1.90
CA ALA A 35 -22.48 17.38 -0.59
C ALA A 35 -23.89 16.72 -0.60
N THR A 36 -24.42 16.36 -1.77
CA THR A 36 -25.80 15.83 -2.00
C THR A 36 -25.80 14.52 -2.79
N GLY A 37 -24.64 13.95 -3.14
CA GLY A 37 -24.54 12.71 -3.90
C GLY A 37 -24.49 11.46 -3.02
N PRO A 38 -24.48 10.26 -3.65
CA PRO A 38 -24.31 8.99 -2.95
C PRO A 38 -22.96 8.93 -2.21
N THR A 39 -22.97 8.32 -1.04
CA THR A 39 -21.74 8.11 -0.26
C THR A 39 -20.97 6.95 -0.85
N VAL A 40 -19.82 7.25 -1.44
CA VAL A 40 -18.89 6.25 -2.01
C VAL A 40 -17.65 6.15 -1.14
N ARG A 41 -17.21 4.92 -0.86
CA ARG A 41 -15.96 4.65 -0.15
C ARG A 41 -15.20 3.51 -0.81
N ALA A 42 -13.89 3.52 -0.61
CA ALA A 42 -12.99 2.52 -1.18
C ALA A 42 -12.06 1.94 -0.10
N ILE A 43 -11.80 0.64 -0.20
CA ILE A 43 -10.80 -0.07 0.63
C ILE A 43 -9.97 -0.96 -0.28
N ASP A 44 -8.66 -0.80 -0.20
CA ASP A 44 -7.67 -1.67 -0.82
C ASP A 44 -6.94 -2.46 0.28
N VAL A 45 -7.29 -3.73 0.44
CA VAL A 45 -6.69 -4.62 1.45
C VAL A 45 -5.51 -5.36 0.81
N GLY A 46 -4.32 -4.82 1.00
CA GLY A 46 -3.09 -5.52 0.65
C GLY A 46 -2.55 -6.37 1.80
N PHE A 47 -1.57 -7.25 1.54
CA PHE A 47 -0.92 -8.07 2.57
C PHE A 47 -0.12 -7.24 3.59
N GLY A 48 0.39 -6.06 3.19
CA GLY A 48 1.19 -5.20 4.07
C GLY A 48 0.41 -4.08 4.71
N LEU A 49 -0.39 -3.38 3.92
CA LEU A 49 -1.17 -2.20 4.28
C LEU A 49 -2.61 -2.34 3.79
N VAL A 50 -3.53 -1.84 4.59
CA VAL A 50 -4.88 -1.50 4.17
C VAL A 50 -4.90 -0.01 3.84
N LYS A 51 -5.40 0.35 2.66
CA LYS A 51 -5.61 1.73 2.25
C LYS A 51 -7.11 1.97 2.15
N LEU A 52 -7.55 3.15 2.52
CA LEU A 52 -8.98 3.49 2.54
C LEU A 52 -9.20 4.96 2.22
N SER A 53 -10.38 5.26 1.67
CA SER A 53 -10.87 6.63 1.52
C SER A 53 -11.69 7.04 2.76
N LEU A 54 -11.58 8.30 3.15
CA LEU A 54 -12.23 8.86 4.33
C LEU A 54 -12.84 10.24 4.00
N PRO A 55 -14.00 10.59 4.59
CA PRO A 55 -14.49 11.96 4.53
C PRO A 55 -13.66 12.85 5.48
N VAL A 56 -13.14 13.95 4.96
CA VAL A 56 -12.42 14.95 5.75
C VAL A 56 -12.85 16.35 5.31
N ASN A 57 -13.56 17.08 6.17
CA ASN A 57 -14.02 18.46 5.89
C ASN A 57 -14.77 18.62 4.56
N GLY A 58 -15.63 17.67 4.18
CA GLY A 58 -16.41 17.69 2.94
C GLY A 58 -15.61 17.28 1.69
N THR A 59 -14.41 16.75 1.85
CA THR A 59 -13.57 16.18 0.79
C THR A 59 -13.26 14.73 1.08
N VAL A 60 -12.77 13.98 0.09
CA VAL A 60 -12.27 12.63 0.27
C VAL A 60 -10.75 12.69 0.47
N SER A 61 -10.28 12.04 1.52
CA SER A 61 -8.85 11.86 1.83
C SER A 61 -8.51 10.39 1.87
N PHE A 62 -7.25 10.05 1.66
CA PHE A 62 -6.77 8.67 1.65
C PHE A 62 -5.85 8.41 2.83
N ARG A 63 -6.02 7.25 3.45
CA ARG A 63 -5.25 6.83 4.60
C ARG A 63 -4.81 5.37 4.45
N SER A 64 -3.75 4.98 5.16
CA SER A 64 -3.35 3.58 5.28
C SER A 64 -3.04 3.22 6.72
N PHE A 65 -3.17 1.91 7.05
CA PHE A 65 -2.74 1.33 8.31
C PHE A 65 -2.24 -0.11 8.07
N PRO A 66 -1.46 -0.71 8.99
CA PRO A 66 -0.94 -2.07 8.81
C PRO A 66 -2.06 -3.11 8.61
N SER A 67 -1.90 -3.99 7.61
CA SER A 67 -2.78 -5.15 7.39
C SER A 67 -2.47 -6.23 8.43
N LEU A 68 -2.80 -5.93 9.68
CA LEU A 68 -2.51 -6.73 10.86
C LEU A 68 -3.70 -6.66 11.81
N ALA A 69 -4.12 -7.83 12.30
CA ALA A 69 -5.14 -7.95 13.34
C ALA A 69 -4.65 -8.95 14.38
N ILE A 70 -4.74 -8.58 15.64
CA ILE A 70 -4.37 -9.45 16.77
C ILE A 70 -5.57 -9.66 17.65
N PRO A 71 -5.74 -10.86 18.25
CA PRO A 71 -6.79 -11.07 19.25
C PRO A 71 -6.71 -9.98 20.33
N ALA A 72 -7.82 -9.30 20.57
CA ALA A 72 -7.87 -8.24 21.56
C ALA A 72 -7.70 -8.88 22.95
N ASP A 73 -6.58 -8.59 23.59
CA ASP A 73 -6.36 -8.99 24.98
C ASP A 73 -7.17 -8.06 25.87
N THR A 74 -8.13 -8.62 26.60
CA THR A 74 -8.90 -7.92 27.62
C THR A 74 -8.11 -7.74 28.92
N SER A 75 -6.86 -8.23 28.98
CA SER A 75 -6.02 -8.19 30.18
C SER A 75 -5.42 -6.79 30.44
N ALA A 76 -4.97 -6.58 31.66
CA ALA A 76 -4.48 -5.32 32.22
C ALA A 76 -3.27 -4.67 31.50
N VAL A 77 -2.67 -5.33 30.51
CA VAL A 77 -1.49 -4.80 29.78
C VAL A 77 -1.83 -3.52 29.01
N ARG A 78 -3.07 -3.36 28.53
CA ARG A 78 -3.53 -2.11 27.91
C ARG A 78 -3.52 -0.90 28.85
N SER A 79 -3.73 -1.13 30.14
CA SER A 79 -3.79 -0.05 31.15
C SER A 79 -2.43 0.52 31.52
N LEU A 80 -1.33 -0.12 31.15
CA LEU A 80 0.03 0.31 31.45
C LEU A 80 0.63 1.28 30.41
N SER A 81 -0.07 1.49 29.27
CA SER A 81 0.38 2.44 28.26
C SER A 81 -0.01 3.86 28.63
N THR A 82 0.97 4.76 28.76
CA THR A 82 0.75 6.20 29.03
C THR A 82 0.20 6.95 27.81
N ARG A 83 0.22 6.34 26.61
CA ARG A 83 -0.29 6.92 25.36
C ARG A 83 -1.44 6.08 24.82
N ARG A 84 -2.55 6.73 24.49
CA ARG A 84 -3.65 6.10 23.75
C ARG A 84 -3.15 5.68 22.37
N ARG A 85 -3.30 4.39 22.02
CA ARG A 85 -2.99 3.87 20.69
C ARG A 85 -4.12 4.18 19.73
N ASP A 86 -3.79 4.44 18.48
CA ASP A 86 -4.73 4.55 17.38
C ASP A 86 -5.11 3.15 16.89
N THR A 87 -5.95 2.47 17.67
CA THR A 87 -6.45 1.13 17.39
C THR A 87 -7.90 0.99 17.81
N PHE A 88 -8.61 0.03 17.19
CA PHE A 88 -9.98 -0.34 17.49
C PHE A 88 -10.08 -1.85 17.73
N ASP A 89 -11.03 -2.22 18.59
CA ASP A 89 -11.48 -3.60 18.72
C ASP A 89 -12.68 -3.81 17.82
N VAL A 90 -12.54 -4.75 16.88
CA VAL A 90 -13.60 -5.12 15.93
C VAL A 90 -14.03 -6.56 16.14
N PRO A 91 -15.34 -6.88 16.08
CA PRO A 91 -15.86 -8.23 16.26
C PRO A 91 -15.73 -9.03 14.95
N VAL A 92 -15.14 -10.22 15.06
CA VAL A 92 -15.03 -11.20 13.97
C VAL A 92 -15.32 -12.60 14.53
N HIS A 93 -16.38 -13.25 14.04
CA HIS A 93 -16.78 -14.61 14.43
C HIS A 93 -16.81 -14.84 15.96
N GLY A 94 -17.38 -13.87 16.71
CA GLY A 94 -17.53 -13.96 18.16
C GLY A 94 -16.27 -13.65 18.97
N ALA A 95 -15.15 -13.31 18.33
CA ALA A 95 -13.94 -12.83 18.99
C ALA A 95 -13.69 -11.35 18.65
N LEU A 96 -12.96 -10.63 19.51
CA LEU A 96 -12.51 -9.28 19.25
C LEU A 96 -11.08 -9.29 18.74
N TYR A 97 -10.83 -8.47 17.71
CA TYR A 97 -9.50 -8.27 17.15
C TYR A 97 -9.12 -6.79 17.23
N GLU A 98 -7.92 -6.51 17.73
CA GLU A 98 -7.34 -5.18 17.71
C GLU A 98 -6.72 -4.91 16.33
N VAL A 99 -7.13 -3.79 15.70
CA VAL A 99 -6.67 -3.34 14.38
C VAL A 99 -6.41 -1.83 14.40
N GLY A 100 -5.62 -1.31 13.49
CA GLY A 100 -5.41 0.13 13.34
C GLY A 100 -3.94 0.51 13.17
N GLN A 101 -3.64 1.81 13.18
CA GLN A 101 -2.32 2.35 12.89
C GLN A 101 -1.24 1.84 13.86
N ASP A 102 -1.56 1.78 15.13
CA ASP A 102 -0.62 1.44 16.19
C ASP A 102 -0.70 -0.04 16.62
N VAL A 103 -1.37 -0.91 15.84
CA VAL A 103 -1.56 -2.33 16.18
C VAL A 103 -0.23 -3.07 16.36
N GLY A 104 0.81 -2.69 15.61
CA GLY A 104 2.15 -3.24 15.74
C GLY A 104 2.80 -3.04 17.11
N LEU A 105 2.42 -1.99 17.83
CA LEU A 105 2.91 -1.71 19.20
C LEU A 105 2.35 -2.69 20.25
N ALA A 106 1.28 -3.40 19.92
CA ALA A 106 0.71 -4.42 20.77
C ALA A 106 1.46 -5.77 20.67
N LEU A 107 2.32 -5.91 19.68
CA LEU A 107 3.14 -7.11 19.44
C LEU A 107 4.36 -7.17 20.35
N ALA A 108 4.25 -7.03 21.66
CA ALA A 108 5.31 -7.04 22.65
C ALA A 108 6.42 -8.11 22.35
N GLY A 109 7.23 -7.91 21.31
CA GLY A 109 8.33 -8.81 20.90
C GLY A 109 7.91 -10.14 20.25
N GLY A 110 6.62 -10.39 20.05
CA GLY A 110 6.11 -11.57 19.34
C GLY A 110 5.88 -11.29 17.85
N SER A 111 6.25 -12.21 17.00
CA SER A 111 5.87 -12.23 15.58
C SER A 111 4.53 -12.96 15.47
N PHE A 112 3.46 -12.24 15.14
CA PHE A 112 2.30 -12.91 14.55
C PHE A 112 2.60 -13.11 13.06
N GLY A 113 2.69 -14.38 12.64
CA GLY A 113 2.82 -14.71 11.22
C GLY A 113 1.67 -14.07 10.45
N ARG A 114 1.99 -13.29 9.41
CA ARG A 114 0.98 -12.87 8.44
C ARG A 114 0.54 -14.12 7.70
N ASP A 115 -0.76 -14.40 7.72
CA ASP A 115 -1.34 -15.45 6.88
C ASP A 115 -1.36 -14.94 5.44
N VAL A 116 -0.39 -15.40 4.64
CA VAL A 116 -0.21 -15.01 3.24
C VAL A 116 -0.57 -16.20 2.38
N THR A 117 -1.85 -16.51 2.34
CA THR A 117 -2.40 -17.58 1.52
C THR A 117 -3.37 -17.02 0.49
N ASP A 118 -3.64 -17.79 -0.56
CA ASP A 118 -4.66 -17.44 -1.56
C ASP A 118 -6.06 -17.30 -0.96
N GLU A 119 -6.29 -17.84 0.23
CA GLU A 119 -7.54 -17.76 0.98
C GLU A 119 -7.57 -16.60 1.99
N PHE A 120 -6.57 -15.71 1.97
CA PHE A 120 -6.49 -14.57 2.88
C PHE A 120 -7.78 -13.74 2.92
N TYR A 121 -8.43 -13.54 1.76
CA TYR A 121 -9.68 -12.77 1.62
C TYR A 121 -10.88 -13.37 2.40
N LYS A 122 -10.82 -14.63 2.85
CA LYS A 122 -11.80 -15.31 3.72
C LYS A 122 -11.34 -15.37 5.18
N GLY A 123 -10.11 -14.97 5.44
CA GLY A 123 -9.48 -15.10 6.75
C GLY A 123 -10.01 -14.08 7.75
N LYS A 124 -9.94 -14.43 9.03
CA LYS A 124 -10.35 -13.54 10.14
C LYS A 124 -9.57 -12.24 10.16
N VAL A 125 -8.30 -12.27 9.74
CA VAL A 125 -7.45 -11.06 9.65
C VAL A 125 -7.99 -10.12 8.58
N TYR A 126 -8.33 -10.64 7.38
CA TYR A 126 -8.90 -9.83 6.30
C TYR A 126 -10.22 -9.18 6.74
N GLU A 127 -11.12 -9.95 7.36
CA GLU A 127 -12.38 -9.42 7.89
C GLU A 127 -12.13 -8.35 8.95
N ALA A 128 -11.21 -8.61 9.89
CA ALA A 128 -10.89 -7.67 10.96
C ALA A 128 -10.33 -6.35 10.43
N VAL A 129 -9.39 -6.39 9.49
CA VAL A 129 -8.81 -5.16 8.94
C VAL A 129 -9.78 -4.41 8.04
N THR A 130 -10.66 -5.11 7.30
CA THR A 130 -11.74 -4.48 6.53
C THR A 130 -12.74 -3.79 7.45
N LYS A 131 -13.18 -4.44 8.53
CA LYS A 131 -14.02 -3.82 9.56
C LYS A 131 -13.30 -2.66 10.27
N GLY A 132 -11.98 -2.76 10.45
CA GLY A 132 -11.14 -1.66 10.95
C GLY A 132 -11.18 -0.43 10.03
N ALA A 133 -11.11 -0.64 8.71
CA ALA A 133 -11.26 0.44 7.73
C ALA A 133 -12.65 1.07 7.79
N LEU A 134 -13.71 0.26 7.84
CA LEU A 134 -15.09 0.74 8.02
C LEU A 134 -15.26 1.46 9.37
N ARG A 135 -14.55 1.02 10.42
CA ARG A 135 -14.56 1.72 11.71
C ARG A 135 -13.92 3.10 11.62
N TYR A 136 -12.81 3.28 10.91
CA TYR A 136 -12.24 4.59 10.63
C TYR A 136 -13.24 5.50 9.89
N MET A 137 -13.97 4.97 8.89
CA MET A 137 -15.02 5.69 8.18
C MET A 137 -16.15 6.10 9.13
N ALA A 138 -16.60 5.20 10.00
CA ALA A 138 -17.63 5.47 11.01
C ALA A 138 -17.19 6.51 12.07
N GLU A 139 -15.91 6.56 12.43
CA GLU A 139 -15.38 7.63 13.29
C GLU A 139 -15.34 8.98 12.57
N ALA A 140 -15.13 8.97 11.25
CA ALA A 140 -15.17 10.16 10.41
C ALA A 140 -16.59 10.64 10.05
N GLY A 141 -17.64 9.87 10.41
CA GLY A 141 -19.03 10.26 10.26
C GLY A 141 -19.87 9.39 9.32
N ASP A 142 -19.28 8.41 8.63
CA ASP A 142 -20.01 7.53 7.71
C ASP A 142 -20.73 6.42 8.48
N SER A 143 -22.06 6.51 8.60
CA SER A 143 -22.91 5.42 9.12
C SER A 143 -23.58 4.61 8.01
N SER A 144 -23.64 5.16 6.79
CA SER A 144 -24.17 4.51 5.59
C SER A 144 -23.25 4.81 4.40
N ILE A 145 -22.93 3.78 3.63
CA ILE A 145 -22.12 3.81 2.42
C ILE A 145 -22.96 3.21 1.31
N ASP A 146 -23.29 4.00 0.28
CA ASP A 146 -24.13 3.56 -0.82
C ASP A 146 -23.37 2.59 -1.73
N VAL A 147 -22.09 2.92 -2.01
CA VAL A 147 -21.19 2.07 -2.80
C VAL A 147 -19.84 1.93 -2.08
N LEU A 148 -19.47 0.70 -1.77
CA LEU A 148 -18.15 0.32 -1.26
C LEU A 148 -17.37 -0.40 -2.34
N VAL A 149 -16.19 0.12 -2.71
CA VAL A 149 -15.30 -0.54 -3.66
C VAL A 149 -14.20 -1.27 -2.90
N LEU A 150 -14.01 -2.57 -3.21
CA LEU A 150 -12.98 -3.44 -2.63
C LEU A 150 -12.02 -3.92 -3.71
N GLY A 151 -10.72 -3.98 -3.38
CA GLY A 151 -9.68 -4.51 -4.25
C GLY A 151 -9.36 -5.99 -4.00
N LEU A 152 -9.10 -6.74 -5.07
CA LEU A 152 -8.48 -8.07 -5.04
C LEU A 152 -7.23 -8.10 -5.93
N PRO A 153 -6.20 -8.89 -5.57
CA PRO A 153 -5.13 -9.23 -6.50
C PRO A 153 -5.67 -9.78 -7.82
N VAL A 154 -4.95 -9.54 -8.93
CA VAL A 154 -5.44 -9.87 -10.29
C VAL A 154 -5.88 -11.33 -10.42
N HIS A 155 -5.07 -12.28 -9.94
CA HIS A 155 -5.40 -13.71 -10.02
C HIS A 155 -6.65 -14.10 -9.22
N GLN A 156 -6.93 -13.39 -8.11
CA GLN A 156 -8.12 -13.60 -7.28
C GLN A 156 -9.36 -12.93 -7.89
N PHE A 157 -9.18 -11.77 -8.50
CA PHE A 157 -10.26 -11.04 -9.17
C PHE A 157 -10.88 -11.83 -10.31
N ASN A 158 -10.09 -12.64 -11.04
CA ASN A 158 -10.60 -13.47 -12.14
C ASN A 158 -11.58 -14.57 -11.67
N ASP A 159 -11.59 -14.92 -10.39
CA ASP A 159 -12.53 -15.88 -9.80
C ASP A 159 -13.84 -15.19 -9.36
N ALA A 160 -14.94 -15.50 -10.06
CA ALA A 160 -16.25 -14.93 -9.74
C ALA A 160 -16.72 -15.30 -8.32
N ALA A 161 -16.41 -16.50 -7.82
CA ALA A 161 -16.82 -16.93 -6.49
C ALA A 161 -16.16 -16.09 -5.39
N ARG A 162 -14.92 -15.63 -5.61
CA ARG A 162 -14.21 -14.73 -4.69
C ARG A 162 -14.85 -13.35 -4.64
N ARG A 163 -15.19 -12.78 -5.81
CA ARG A 163 -15.92 -11.50 -5.88
C ARG A 163 -17.27 -11.57 -5.20
N ASP A 164 -18.03 -12.66 -5.43
CA ASP A 164 -19.35 -12.86 -4.82
C ASP A 164 -19.26 -13.10 -3.31
N HIS A 165 -18.18 -13.72 -2.84
CA HIS A 165 -17.94 -13.86 -1.40
C HIS A 165 -17.79 -12.48 -0.74
N LEU A 166 -16.95 -11.58 -1.29
CA LEU A 166 -16.78 -10.24 -0.74
C LEU A 166 -18.09 -9.45 -0.77
N ARG A 167 -18.86 -9.49 -1.86
CA ARG A 167 -20.16 -8.83 -1.92
C ARG A 167 -21.07 -9.29 -0.80
N ARG A 168 -21.28 -10.59 -0.66
CA ARG A 168 -22.16 -11.16 0.39
C ARG A 168 -21.65 -10.88 1.80
N THR A 169 -20.35 -10.77 2.00
CA THR A 169 -19.77 -10.54 3.31
C THR A 169 -19.92 -9.09 3.78
N TYR A 170 -19.84 -8.14 2.84
CA TYR A 170 -19.75 -6.72 3.18
C TYR A 170 -20.97 -5.88 2.75
N GLU A 171 -21.98 -6.44 2.06
CA GLU A 171 -23.28 -5.78 1.86
C GLU A 171 -24.17 -5.98 3.08
N GLY A 172 -24.89 -4.91 3.45
CA GLY A 172 -25.83 -4.90 4.60
C GLY A 172 -25.27 -4.15 5.82
N GLU A 173 -25.76 -4.51 6.99
CA GLU A 173 -25.36 -3.89 8.26
C GLU A 173 -24.18 -4.63 8.88
N LEU A 174 -23.10 -3.91 9.15
CA LEU A 174 -21.84 -4.44 9.65
C LEU A 174 -21.51 -3.84 11.03
N ASP A 175 -21.45 -4.69 12.04
CA ASP A 175 -20.91 -4.30 13.34
C ASP A 175 -19.37 -4.12 13.21
N VAL A 176 -18.93 -2.88 13.45
CA VAL A 176 -17.52 -2.48 13.36
C VAL A 176 -16.91 -2.23 14.74
N GLY A 177 -17.58 -2.69 15.80
CA GLY A 177 -17.16 -2.60 17.18
C GLY A 177 -17.42 -1.24 17.83
N GLY A 178 -17.22 -1.16 19.14
CA GLY A 178 -17.43 0.07 19.91
C GLY A 178 -18.85 0.62 19.84
N GLY A 179 -19.86 -0.23 19.64
CA GLY A 179 -21.25 0.16 19.50
C GLY A 179 -21.59 0.88 18.19
N LYS A 180 -20.71 0.79 17.18
CA LYS A 180 -20.94 1.39 15.86
C LYS A 180 -21.28 0.34 14.80
N THR A 181 -22.25 0.68 13.96
CA THR A 181 -22.66 -0.11 12.80
C THR A 181 -22.50 0.75 11.55
N VAL A 182 -22.05 0.15 10.45
CA VAL A 182 -22.00 0.77 9.13
C VAL A 182 -22.89 -0.04 8.20
N ARG A 183 -23.81 0.65 7.49
CA ARG A 183 -24.62 0.05 6.45
C ARG A 183 -23.95 0.23 5.10
N VAL A 184 -23.74 -0.85 4.37
CA VAL A 184 -23.21 -0.86 2.99
C VAL A 184 -24.32 -1.28 2.03
N GLY A 185 -24.65 -0.41 1.07
CA GLY A 185 -25.71 -0.65 0.09
C GLY A 185 -25.28 -1.63 -1.00
N LYS A 186 -24.15 -1.36 -1.65
CA LYS A 186 -23.61 -2.16 -2.76
C LYS A 186 -22.10 -2.30 -2.63
N VAL A 187 -21.58 -3.49 -2.87
CA VAL A 187 -20.13 -3.73 -2.97
C VAL A 187 -19.72 -3.95 -4.43
N VAL A 188 -18.75 -3.17 -4.88
CA VAL A 188 -18.08 -3.34 -6.16
C VAL A 188 -16.70 -3.94 -5.90
N VAL A 189 -16.33 -5.00 -6.61
CA VAL A 189 -15.01 -5.62 -6.46
C VAL A 189 -14.22 -5.39 -7.73
N GLN A 190 -12.97 -4.91 -7.59
CA GLN A 190 -12.08 -4.59 -8.69
C GLN A 190 -10.72 -5.30 -8.55
N ALA A 191 -10.00 -5.47 -9.67
CA ALA A 191 -8.60 -5.83 -9.63
C ALA A 191 -7.77 -4.65 -9.10
N GLN A 192 -6.82 -4.91 -8.19
CA GLN A 192 -6.06 -3.83 -7.52
C GLN A 192 -5.43 -2.84 -8.51
N PRO A 193 -4.68 -3.26 -9.59
CA PRO A 193 -4.06 -2.28 -10.49
C PRO A 193 -5.08 -1.50 -11.36
N MET A 194 -6.35 -1.95 -11.46
CA MET A 194 -7.38 -1.21 -12.18
C MET A 194 -7.72 0.13 -11.51
N GLY A 195 -7.57 0.19 -10.19
CA GLY A 195 -7.66 1.47 -9.47
C GLY A 195 -6.59 2.45 -9.94
N GLY A 196 -5.34 1.98 -10.04
CA GLY A 196 -4.26 2.81 -10.57
C GLY A 196 -4.50 3.30 -11.99
N TYR A 197 -5.10 2.47 -12.85
CA TYR A 197 -5.49 2.88 -14.21
C TYR A 197 -6.54 4.00 -14.20
N ALA A 198 -7.60 3.83 -13.41
CA ALA A 198 -8.63 4.87 -13.28
C ALA A 198 -8.06 6.20 -12.75
N ALA A 199 -7.08 6.14 -11.83
CA ALA A 199 -6.45 7.34 -11.29
C ALA A 199 -5.49 8.05 -12.27
N LEU A 200 -5.16 7.47 -13.42
CA LEU A 200 -4.27 8.10 -14.42
C LEU A 200 -4.83 9.41 -14.97
N GLU A 201 -6.15 9.55 -15.06
CA GLU A 201 -6.76 10.76 -15.61
C GLU A 201 -6.42 12.02 -14.81
N GLU A 202 -6.20 11.89 -13.49
CA GLU A 202 -5.77 13.01 -12.65
C GLU A 202 -4.31 13.44 -12.89
N HIS A 203 -3.52 12.63 -13.62
CA HIS A 203 -2.08 12.79 -13.78
C HIS A 203 -1.62 12.86 -15.24
N LEU A 204 -2.50 13.27 -16.16
CA LEU A 204 -2.21 13.30 -17.59
C LEU A 204 -1.02 14.20 -17.95
N ASP A 205 -0.87 15.33 -17.25
CA ASP A 205 0.25 16.26 -17.50
C ASP A 205 1.61 15.65 -17.08
N GLU A 206 1.65 14.95 -15.94
CA GLU A 206 2.84 14.23 -15.48
C GLU A 206 3.18 13.08 -16.39
N LEU A 207 2.19 12.31 -16.81
CA LEU A 207 2.33 11.20 -17.75
C LEU A 207 2.90 11.70 -19.08
N ASN A 208 2.37 12.80 -19.63
CA ASN A 208 2.84 13.39 -20.89
C ASN A 208 4.30 13.87 -20.80
N ARG A 209 4.73 14.35 -19.64
CA ARG A 209 6.15 14.67 -19.41
C ARG A 209 7.05 13.44 -19.45
N GLU A 210 6.60 12.31 -18.89
CA GLU A 210 7.37 11.04 -18.95
C GLU A 210 7.39 10.48 -20.38
N ILE A 211 6.27 10.53 -21.11
CA ILE A 211 6.18 10.14 -22.53
C ILE A 211 7.19 10.95 -23.35
N ALA A 212 7.16 12.28 -23.24
CA ALA A 212 8.08 13.16 -23.96
C ALA A 212 9.55 12.90 -23.58
N ALA A 213 9.84 12.65 -22.31
CA ALA A 213 11.19 12.38 -21.83
C ALA A 213 11.76 11.04 -22.33
N THR A 214 10.90 10.05 -22.59
CA THR A 214 11.32 8.75 -23.12
C THR A 214 11.78 8.82 -24.57
N GLY A 215 11.17 9.71 -25.39
CA GLY A 215 11.53 9.89 -26.80
C GLY A 215 11.20 8.66 -27.67
N GLY A 216 10.28 7.82 -27.24
CA GLY A 216 9.79 6.63 -27.98
C GLY A 216 8.77 6.98 -29.07
N ALA A 217 8.04 5.97 -29.54
CA ALA A 217 7.02 6.13 -30.59
C ALA A 217 5.73 6.78 -30.08
N LEU A 218 5.41 6.59 -28.77
CA LEU A 218 4.21 7.16 -28.15
C LEU A 218 4.35 8.69 -28.08
N GLN A 219 3.33 9.38 -28.58
CA GLN A 219 3.22 10.83 -28.49
C GLN A 219 2.42 11.25 -27.24
N PRO A 220 2.65 12.45 -26.70
CA PRO A 220 1.81 13.00 -25.64
C PRO A 220 0.33 12.92 -25.98
N LEU A 221 -0.48 12.49 -24.99
CA LEU A 221 -1.91 12.28 -25.11
C LEU A 221 -2.64 13.62 -25.05
N ALA A 222 -3.64 13.83 -25.90
CA ALA A 222 -4.43 15.05 -25.92
C ALA A 222 -5.55 15.02 -24.87
N SER A 223 -6.04 13.82 -24.53
CA SER A 223 -7.13 13.62 -23.58
C SER A 223 -7.00 12.26 -22.86
N VAL A 224 -7.82 12.05 -21.85
CA VAL A 224 -7.96 10.77 -21.14
C VAL A 224 -8.45 9.66 -22.08
N ASP A 225 -9.34 10.00 -23.03
CA ASP A 225 -9.88 9.04 -24.00
C ASP A 225 -8.79 8.41 -24.89
N ASP A 226 -7.64 9.08 -25.03
CA ASP A 226 -6.49 8.53 -25.76
C ASP A 226 -5.86 7.34 -25.01
N LEU A 227 -6.00 7.26 -23.68
CA LEU A 227 -5.54 6.11 -22.90
C LEU A 227 -6.24 4.81 -23.32
N ASP A 228 -7.51 4.91 -23.69
CA ASP A 228 -8.29 3.75 -24.16
C ASP A 228 -7.83 3.21 -25.52
N GLN A 229 -7.01 3.96 -26.25
CA GLN A 229 -6.42 3.50 -27.51
C GLN A 229 -5.11 2.74 -27.28
N LEU A 230 -4.55 2.76 -26.07
CA LEU A 230 -3.26 2.19 -25.75
C LEU A 230 -3.37 0.78 -25.14
N ALA A 231 -2.28 0.03 -25.27
CA ALA A 231 -2.02 -1.14 -24.45
C ALA A 231 -1.20 -0.70 -23.21
N VAL A 232 -1.88 -0.49 -22.10
CA VAL A 232 -1.30 -0.02 -20.84
C VAL A 232 -1.02 -1.19 -19.91
N LEU A 233 0.25 -1.37 -19.55
CA LEU A 233 0.68 -2.37 -18.57
C LEU A 233 0.77 -1.70 -17.19
N MET A 234 -0.21 -1.97 -16.34
CA MET A 234 -0.17 -1.60 -14.93
C MET A 234 0.67 -2.61 -14.16
N VAL A 235 1.62 -2.14 -13.34
CA VAL A 235 2.50 -2.99 -12.52
C VAL A 235 2.41 -2.53 -11.07
N ASP A 236 2.04 -3.44 -10.17
CA ASP A 236 1.85 -3.18 -8.74
C ASP A 236 2.79 -4.06 -7.91
N PRO A 237 3.98 -3.58 -7.55
CA PRO A 237 4.85 -4.25 -6.61
C PRO A 237 4.30 -4.12 -5.18
N GLY A 238 3.61 -5.17 -4.74
CA GLY A 238 3.02 -5.29 -3.42
C GLY A 238 3.99 -5.78 -2.35
N GLU A 239 3.46 -6.07 -1.16
CA GLU A 239 4.25 -6.64 -0.06
C GLU A 239 4.66 -8.09 -0.34
N HIS A 240 3.77 -8.89 -0.92
CA HIS A 240 3.97 -10.33 -1.15
C HIS A 240 3.96 -10.73 -2.62
N THR A 241 3.20 -10.02 -3.43
CA THR A 241 3.04 -10.27 -4.86
C THR A 241 3.63 -9.13 -5.69
N LEU A 242 3.98 -9.45 -6.93
CA LEU A 242 4.06 -8.50 -8.03
C LEU A 242 2.83 -8.77 -8.91
N ASP A 243 1.88 -7.85 -8.89
CA ASP A 243 0.70 -7.94 -9.73
C ASP A 243 0.91 -7.14 -11.02
N TRP A 244 0.39 -7.63 -12.16
CA TRP A 244 0.35 -6.89 -13.42
C TRP A 244 -0.97 -7.07 -14.14
N LEU A 245 -1.42 -6.01 -14.77
CA LEU A 245 -2.68 -5.93 -15.49
C LEU A 245 -2.42 -5.27 -16.85
N LEU A 246 -2.63 -6.01 -17.93
CA LEU A 246 -2.60 -5.43 -19.27
C LEU A 246 -4.00 -4.98 -19.66
N ILE A 247 -4.14 -3.69 -19.96
CA ILE A 247 -5.39 -3.05 -20.37
C ILE A 247 -5.24 -2.67 -21.83
N GLN A 248 -6.14 -3.11 -22.67
CA GLN A 248 -6.18 -2.82 -24.11
C GLN A 248 -7.57 -2.28 -24.44
N GLN A 249 -7.64 -1.14 -25.07
CA GLN A 249 -8.90 -0.49 -25.43
C GLN A 249 -9.84 -0.36 -24.21
N GLY A 250 -9.30 0.12 -23.07
CA GLY A 250 -10.03 0.25 -21.81
C GLY A 250 -10.46 -1.09 -21.16
N THR A 251 -10.08 -2.23 -21.73
CA THR A 251 -10.52 -3.57 -21.29
C THR A 251 -9.35 -4.42 -20.80
N ILE A 252 -9.55 -5.13 -19.68
CA ILE A 252 -8.55 -6.07 -19.15
C ILE A 252 -8.32 -7.22 -20.14
N ASN A 253 -7.05 -7.48 -20.46
CA ASN A 253 -6.64 -8.71 -21.16
C ASN A 253 -6.31 -9.81 -20.12
N PRO A 254 -7.22 -10.75 -19.85
CA PRO A 254 -7.04 -11.73 -18.77
C PRO A 254 -5.93 -12.75 -19.04
N SER A 255 -5.58 -12.98 -20.32
CA SER A 255 -4.51 -13.93 -20.70
C SER A 255 -3.09 -13.37 -20.48
N ALA A 256 -2.96 -12.05 -20.47
CA ALA A 256 -1.70 -11.35 -20.24
C ALA A 256 -1.63 -10.64 -18.88
N SER A 257 -2.63 -10.85 -18.00
CA SER A 257 -2.74 -10.24 -16.68
C SER A 257 -2.66 -11.31 -15.60
N ASN A 258 -1.79 -11.12 -14.60
CA ASN A 258 -1.59 -12.12 -13.55
C ASN A 258 -0.88 -11.49 -12.33
N ALA A 259 -0.46 -12.35 -11.39
CA ALA A 259 0.37 -12.00 -10.26
C ALA A 259 1.46 -13.05 -10.06
N ALA A 260 2.68 -12.63 -9.76
CA ALA A 260 3.71 -13.50 -9.27
C ALA A 260 3.68 -13.53 -7.73
N SER A 261 3.27 -14.65 -7.17
CA SER A 261 3.36 -14.89 -5.73
C SER A 261 4.81 -14.99 -5.29
N ASP A 262 5.09 -14.63 -4.02
CA ASP A 262 6.45 -14.62 -3.48
C ASP A 262 7.45 -13.81 -4.33
N ALA A 263 6.97 -12.70 -4.92
CA ALA A 263 7.75 -11.78 -5.75
C ALA A 263 7.71 -10.33 -5.24
N GLY A 264 7.08 -10.11 -4.10
CA GLY A 264 6.92 -8.80 -3.51
C GLY A 264 8.08 -8.37 -2.61
N ARG A 265 7.88 -7.25 -1.92
CA ARG A 265 8.88 -6.60 -1.06
C ARG A 265 9.43 -7.48 0.06
N HIS A 266 8.63 -8.43 0.58
CA HIS A 266 9.11 -9.35 1.63
C HIS A 266 10.32 -10.18 1.17
N ARG A 267 10.44 -10.52 -0.13
CA ARG A 267 11.63 -11.19 -0.70
C ARG A 267 12.87 -10.32 -0.61
N VAL A 268 12.71 -9.02 -0.89
CA VAL A 268 13.79 -8.03 -0.73
C VAL A 268 14.23 -7.98 0.74
N LEU A 269 13.27 -7.90 1.69
CA LEU A 269 13.59 -7.90 3.11
C LEU A 269 14.33 -9.17 3.54
N LYS A 270 13.88 -10.36 3.09
CA LYS A 270 14.55 -11.63 3.37
C LYS A 270 15.96 -11.70 2.77
N ALA A 271 16.15 -11.22 1.55
CA ALA A 271 17.47 -11.19 0.91
C ALA A 271 18.45 -10.28 1.69
N VAL A 272 18.01 -9.11 2.12
CA VAL A 272 18.80 -8.19 2.95
C VAL A 272 19.06 -8.80 4.33
N GLN A 273 18.06 -9.42 4.96
CA GLN A 273 18.20 -10.06 6.27
C GLN A 273 19.21 -11.23 6.23
N ALA A 274 19.17 -12.03 5.17
CA ALA A 274 20.14 -13.13 4.97
C ALA A 274 21.57 -12.59 4.82
N ALA A 275 21.76 -11.59 3.97
CA ALA A 275 23.06 -10.96 3.77
C ALA A 275 23.59 -10.29 5.04
N LEU A 276 22.71 -9.62 5.78
CA LEU A 276 23.06 -9.01 7.06
C LEU A 276 23.39 -10.06 8.13
N SER A 277 22.74 -11.24 8.09
CA SER A 277 23.03 -12.36 8.99
C SER A 277 24.44 -12.92 8.74
N GLU A 278 24.88 -12.97 7.47
CA GLU A 278 26.26 -13.36 7.09
C GLU A 278 27.27 -12.38 7.72
N ASP A 279 27.03 -11.06 7.61
CA ASP A 279 27.92 -10.04 8.17
C ASP A 279 27.93 -9.99 9.70
N VAL A 280 26.80 -10.25 10.33
CA VAL A 280 26.68 -10.31 11.79
C VAL A 280 27.27 -11.62 12.34
N GLY A 281 27.46 -12.65 11.50
CA GLY A 281 28.00 -13.96 11.88
C GLY A 281 27.00 -14.85 12.64
N ARG A 282 25.70 -14.51 12.60
CA ARG A 282 24.63 -15.32 13.22
C ARG A 282 23.28 -15.09 12.53
N PRO A 283 22.37 -16.05 12.55
CA PRO A 283 21.00 -15.85 12.06
C PRO A 283 20.30 -14.69 12.77
N LEU A 284 19.63 -13.84 12.01
CA LEU A 284 18.78 -12.77 12.51
C LEU A 284 17.31 -13.22 12.48
N GLY A 285 16.60 -13.03 13.59
CA GLY A 285 15.20 -13.38 13.69
C GLY A 285 14.28 -12.36 13.00
N VAL A 286 13.00 -12.70 12.90
CA VAL A 286 11.96 -11.86 12.29
C VAL A 286 11.78 -10.49 12.97
N SER A 287 12.17 -10.36 14.24
CA SER A 287 12.13 -9.09 14.99
C SER A 287 13.02 -7.99 14.39
N VAL A 288 13.98 -8.36 13.54
CA VAL A 288 14.88 -7.41 12.85
C VAL A 288 14.25 -6.85 11.58
N GLU A 289 13.29 -7.54 10.97
CA GLU A 289 12.65 -7.12 9.70
C GLU A 289 12.08 -5.69 9.73
N PRO A 290 11.36 -5.25 10.79
CA PRO A 290 10.87 -3.86 10.85
C PRO A 290 12.01 -2.83 10.81
N HIS A 291 13.16 -3.14 11.45
CA HIS A 291 14.32 -2.25 11.47
C HIS A 291 15.01 -2.19 10.10
N ILE A 292 15.15 -3.33 9.42
CA ILE A 292 15.66 -3.39 8.04
C ILE A 292 14.74 -2.61 7.12
N ASN A 293 13.44 -2.84 7.23
CA ASN A 293 12.44 -2.16 6.42
C ASN A 293 12.50 -0.64 6.56
N GLU A 294 12.56 -0.15 7.80
CA GLU A 294 12.65 1.28 8.08
C GLU A 294 13.98 1.86 7.57
N ALA A 295 15.08 1.14 7.75
CA ALA A 295 16.39 1.55 7.27
C ALA A 295 16.43 1.63 5.72
N LEU A 296 15.84 0.65 5.02
CA LEU A 296 15.70 0.67 3.55
C LEU A 296 14.83 1.84 3.07
N ARG A 297 13.71 2.09 3.77
CA ARG A 297 12.80 3.19 3.45
C ARG A 297 13.45 4.55 3.59
N ARG A 298 14.23 4.75 4.67
CA ARG A 298 14.91 6.01 4.97
C ARG A 298 16.29 6.13 4.32
N LYS A 299 16.75 5.11 3.61
CA LYS A 299 18.13 5.04 3.08
C LYS A 299 19.18 5.28 4.17
N MET A 300 19.00 4.66 5.33
CA MET A 300 19.85 4.80 6.51
C MET A 300 20.45 3.44 6.91
N PRO A 301 21.59 3.43 7.62
CA PRO A 301 22.13 2.21 8.21
C PRO A 301 21.17 1.59 9.23
N VAL A 302 21.07 0.27 9.24
CA VAL A 302 20.38 -0.47 10.31
C VAL A 302 21.30 -0.61 11.52
N LYS A 303 20.79 -0.35 12.71
CA LYS A 303 21.55 -0.51 13.96
C LYS A 303 21.13 -1.79 14.67
N LEU A 304 22.10 -2.70 14.88
CA LEU A 304 21.91 -3.96 15.59
C LEU A 304 22.96 -4.11 16.67
N SER A 305 22.53 -4.34 17.91
CA SER A 305 23.44 -4.51 19.06
C SER A 305 24.55 -3.44 19.16
N GLY A 306 24.19 -2.17 18.87
CA GLY A 306 25.11 -1.04 18.92
C GLY A 306 26.00 -0.83 17.68
N VAL A 307 25.97 -1.74 16.72
CA VAL A 307 26.73 -1.64 15.44
C VAL A 307 25.80 -1.16 14.34
N ALA A 308 26.30 -0.24 13.50
CA ALA A 308 25.60 0.28 12.33
C ALA A 308 26.06 -0.49 11.08
N TYR A 309 25.09 -1.00 10.32
CA TYR A 309 25.33 -1.73 9.06
C TYR A 309 24.75 -0.93 7.90
N ASP A 310 25.60 -0.57 6.95
CA ASP A 310 25.16 0.10 5.73
C ASP A 310 24.50 -0.91 4.79
N LEU A 311 23.22 -0.66 4.50
CA LEU A 311 22.44 -1.54 3.62
C LEU A 311 22.71 -1.32 2.13
N ALA A 312 23.40 -0.25 1.74
CA ALA A 312 23.75 0.04 0.35
C ALA A 312 24.61 -1.07 -0.27
N LYS A 313 25.44 -1.74 0.55
CA LYS A 313 26.28 -2.86 0.08
C LYS A 313 25.47 -4.09 -0.36
N TYR A 314 24.20 -4.22 0.04
CA TYR A 314 23.31 -5.32 -0.35
C TYR A 314 22.47 -5.00 -1.58
N GLU A 315 22.60 -3.78 -2.13
CA GLU A 315 21.83 -3.36 -3.32
C GLU A 315 21.91 -4.36 -4.48
N PRO A 316 23.05 -4.99 -4.81
CA PRO A 316 23.09 -6.00 -5.87
C PRO A 316 22.15 -7.19 -5.59
N ARG A 317 22.02 -7.64 -4.33
CA ARG A 317 21.08 -8.71 -3.96
C ARG A 317 19.62 -8.25 -4.06
N VAL A 318 19.35 -7.00 -3.69
CA VAL A 318 18.03 -6.40 -3.82
C VAL A 318 17.63 -6.33 -5.29
N MET A 319 18.52 -5.84 -6.15
CA MET A 319 18.27 -5.73 -7.59
C MET A 319 18.04 -7.09 -8.24
N SER A 320 18.82 -8.12 -7.87
CA SER A 320 18.60 -9.49 -8.37
C SER A 320 17.20 -10.03 -8.04
N VAL A 321 16.68 -9.76 -6.84
CA VAL A 321 15.29 -10.15 -6.47
C VAL A 321 14.26 -9.44 -7.32
N ILE A 322 14.46 -8.15 -7.61
CA ILE A 322 13.53 -7.35 -8.42
C ILE A 322 13.59 -7.80 -9.88
N GLU A 323 14.79 -8.05 -10.42
CA GLU A 323 14.99 -8.58 -11.77
C GLU A 323 14.28 -9.92 -11.95
N ASP A 324 14.39 -10.84 -10.97
CA ASP A 324 13.67 -12.11 -10.99
C ASP A 324 12.14 -11.91 -11.02
N ALA A 325 11.64 -10.96 -10.23
CA ALA A 325 10.20 -10.64 -10.22
C ALA A 325 9.73 -10.07 -11.57
N VAL A 326 10.49 -9.14 -12.15
CA VAL A 326 10.21 -8.56 -13.47
C VAL A 326 10.30 -9.61 -14.58
N ASN A 327 11.28 -10.53 -14.53
CA ASN A 327 11.38 -11.63 -15.50
C ASN A 327 10.14 -12.53 -15.46
N ARG A 328 9.64 -12.89 -14.26
CA ARG A 328 8.38 -13.66 -14.12
C ARG A 328 7.18 -12.92 -14.71
N MET A 329 7.12 -11.60 -14.57
CA MET A 329 6.09 -10.78 -15.20
C MET A 329 6.18 -10.84 -16.72
N ILE A 330 7.40 -10.66 -17.28
CA ILE A 330 7.65 -10.72 -18.72
C ILE A 330 7.28 -12.10 -19.28
N ASP A 331 7.67 -13.17 -18.59
CA ASP A 331 7.30 -14.54 -18.95
C ASP A 331 5.77 -14.73 -18.94
N GLY A 332 5.08 -14.08 -17.98
CA GLY A 332 3.62 -14.12 -17.88
C GLY A 332 2.90 -13.31 -18.95
N LEU A 333 3.50 -12.24 -19.46
CA LEU A 333 2.98 -11.42 -20.57
C LEU A 333 3.11 -12.16 -21.92
N ARG A 334 4.13 -13.02 -22.09
CA ARG A 334 4.40 -13.75 -23.32
C ARG A 334 4.54 -12.77 -24.52
N ASP A 335 3.86 -13.09 -25.63
CA ASP A 335 3.87 -12.29 -26.86
C ASP A 335 3.21 -10.90 -26.67
N ALA A 336 2.45 -10.72 -25.59
CA ALA A 336 1.83 -9.44 -25.29
C ALA A 336 2.84 -8.35 -24.91
N THR A 337 4.09 -8.70 -24.64
CA THR A 337 5.16 -7.72 -24.44
C THR A 337 5.40 -6.82 -25.64
N GLU A 338 5.13 -7.32 -26.88
CA GLU A 338 5.36 -6.60 -28.12
C GLU A 338 4.34 -5.49 -28.41
N ILE A 339 3.19 -5.53 -27.72
CA ILE A 339 2.10 -4.57 -27.93
C ILE A 339 1.96 -3.53 -26.82
N VAL A 340 2.81 -3.57 -25.79
CA VAL A 340 2.76 -2.60 -24.69
C VAL A 340 3.20 -1.23 -25.17
N ASP A 341 2.33 -0.23 -25.03
CA ASP A 341 2.60 1.17 -25.38
C ASP A 341 3.09 2.00 -24.19
N LEU A 342 2.62 1.66 -22.98
CA LEU A 342 2.86 2.39 -21.74
C LEU A 342 2.95 1.44 -20.56
N ILE A 343 3.93 1.65 -19.67
CA ILE A 343 4.04 0.95 -18.40
C ILE A 343 3.77 1.94 -17.26
N VAL A 344 2.89 1.57 -16.34
CA VAL A 344 2.52 2.40 -15.18
C VAL A 344 2.77 1.63 -13.90
N LEU A 345 3.55 2.23 -13.01
CA LEU A 345 3.89 1.68 -11.71
C LEU A 345 3.01 2.30 -10.62
N VAL A 346 2.35 1.45 -9.85
CA VAL A 346 1.60 1.77 -8.62
C VAL A 346 2.20 1.03 -7.43
N GLY A 347 1.55 1.03 -6.27
CA GLY A 347 1.97 0.25 -5.10
C GLY A 347 3.19 0.77 -4.36
N GLY A 348 3.85 -0.10 -3.62
CA GLY A 348 4.97 0.27 -2.74
C GLY A 348 6.34 0.16 -3.40
N HIS A 349 7.22 1.14 -3.16
CA HIS A 349 8.62 1.13 -3.63
C HIS A 349 8.82 1.02 -5.16
N PRO A 350 8.09 1.76 -5.99
CA PRO A 350 8.10 1.61 -7.45
C PRO A 350 9.44 1.99 -8.10
N ASP A 351 10.27 2.86 -7.50
CA ASP A 351 11.49 3.40 -8.12
C ASP A 351 12.46 2.33 -8.62
N ARG A 352 12.71 1.29 -7.81
CA ARG A 352 13.64 0.22 -8.21
C ARG A 352 13.09 -0.64 -9.34
N TYR A 353 11.78 -0.87 -9.35
CA TYR A 353 11.11 -1.56 -10.46
C TYR A 353 11.15 -0.71 -11.73
N ARG A 354 10.98 0.63 -11.62
CA ARG A 354 11.11 1.56 -12.73
C ARG A 354 12.47 1.41 -13.43
N ASP A 355 13.56 1.37 -12.65
CA ASP A 355 14.90 1.31 -13.23
C ASP A 355 15.12 0.00 -13.99
N VAL A 356 14.64 -1.14 -13.48
CA VAL A 356 14.69 -2.43 -14.17
C VAL A 356 13.80 -2.42 -15.43
N LEU A 357 12.57 -1.90 -15.31
CA LEU A 357 11.64 -1.84 -16.44
C LEU A 357 12.16 -0.93 -17.57
N LYS A 358 12.74 0.22 -17.26
CA LYS A 358 13.39 1.08 -18.27
C LYS A 358 14.54 0.40 -19.00
N GLN A 359 15.27 -0.48 -18.31
CA GLN A 359 16.32 -1.29 -18.96
C GLN A 359 15.75 -2.37 -19.88
N ARG A 360 14.63 -2.99 -19.48
CA ARG A 360 13.97 -4.03 -20.28
C ARG A 360 13.16 -3.49 -21.44
N PHE A 361 12.58 -2.32 -21.28
CA PHE A 361 11.69 -1.64 -22.24
C PHE A 361 12.17 -0.22 -22.53
N PRO A 362 13.36 -0.03 -23.17
CA PRO A 362 14.00 1.29 -23.27
C PRO A 362 13.22 2.29 -24.16
N ALA A 363 12.34 1.81 -25.03
CA ALA A 363 11.53 2.64 -25.93
C ALA A 363 10.11 2.90 -25.41
N ILE A 364 9.72 2.25 -24.28
CA ILE A 364 8.38 2.36 -23.69
C ILE A 364 8.45 3.30 -22.48
N PRO A 365 7.56 4.30 -22.38
CA PRO A 365 7.48 5.13 -21.18
C PRO A 365 7.15 4.30 -19.93
N VAL A 366 7.89 4.55 -18.85
CA VAL A 366 7.65 3.90 -17.55
C VAL A 366 7.28 4.98 -16.54
N PHE A 367 6.00 5.19 -16.36
CA PHE A 367 5.44 6.21 -15.49
C PHE A 367 5.24 5.68 -14.07
N VAL A 368 5.73 6.40 -13.08
CA VAL A 368 5.45 6.11 -11.66
C VAL A 368 4.33 7.03 -11.21
N MET A 369 3.22 6.43 -10.78
CA MET A 369 2.08 7.20 -10.26
C MET A 369 2.50 8.07 -9.08
N PRO A 370 2.15 9.35 -9.05
CA PRO A 370 2.22 10.15 -7.84
C PRO A 370 1.45 9.45 -6.71
N GLU A 371 1.96 9.53 -5.49
CA GLU A 371 1.36 8.83 -4.35
C GLU A 371 1.05 7.34 -4.63
N SER A 372 1.95 6.64 -5.31
CA SER A 372 1.77 5.27 -5.84
C SER A 372 1.15 4.29 -4.85
N VAL A 373 1.43 4.45 -3.54
CA VAL A 373 0.89 3.59 -2.47
C VAL A 373 -0.63 3.68 -2.37
N THR A 374 -1.21 4.84 -2.62
CA THR A 374 -2.67 5.09 -2.52
C THR A 374 -3.35 5.18 -3.89
N ALA A 375 -2.62 5.03 -4.99
CA ALA A 375 -3.16 5.14 -6.34
C ALA A 375 -4.34 4.20 -6.59
N ASN A 376 -4.24 2.93 -6.16
CA ASN A 376 -5.32 1.96 -6.34
C ASN A 376 -6.60 2.38 -5.59
N VAL A 377 -6.51 2.77 -4.33
CA VAL A 377 -7.68 3.16 -3.55
C VAL A 377 -8.28 4.49 -4.02
N ARG A 378 -7.44 5.39 -4.57
CA ARG A 378 -7.90 6.63 -5.21
C ARG A 378 -8.77 6.32 -6.42
N GLY A 379 -8.28 5.51 -7.35
CA GLY A 379 -9.07 5.13 -8.51
C GLY A 379 -10.26 4.23 -8.18
N PHE A 380 -10.22 3.43 -7.10
CA PHE A 380 -11.41 2.73 -6.62
C PHE A 380 -12.50 3.70 -6.18
N GLN A 381 -12.13 4.80 -5.53
CA GLN A 381 -13.08 5.87 -5.19
C GLN A 381 -13.74 6.44 -6.46
N MET A 382 -12.95 6.75 -7.49
CA MET A 382 -13.45 7.27 -8.78
C MET A 382 -14.36 6.25 -9.49
N ILE A 383 -13.95 4.97 -9.55
CA ILE A 383 -14.80 3.90 -10.11
C ILE A 383 -16.12 3.79 -9.35
N GLY A 384 -16.08 3.88 -8.02
CA GLY A 384 -17.28 3.83 -7.19
C GLY A 384 -18.22 5.01 -7.46
N GLU A 385 -17.69 6.19 -7.66
CA GLU A 385 -18.46 7.40 -7.98
C GLU A 385 -19.11 7.29 -9.35
N ALA A 386 -18.38 6.84 -10.37
CA ALA A 386 -18.96 6.56 -11.69
C ALA A 386 -20.05 5.49 -11.67
N VAL A 387 -19.95 4.48 -10.77
CA VAL A 387 -20.98 3.43 -10.59
C VAL A 387 -22.19 3.94 -9.82
N ALA A 388 -22.02 4.95 -8.98
CA ALA A 388 -23.08 5.54 -8.15
C ALA A 388 -23.87 6.64 -8.86
N GLU A 389 -23.34 7.19 -9.96
CA GLU A 389 -24.09 8.09 -10.82
C GLU A 389 -25.28 7.38 -11.45
N PRO A 390 -26.47 8.05 -11.51
CA PRO A 390 -27.72 7.42 -11.96
C PRO A 390 -27.76 7.13 -13.47
#